data_ae2002c1e70c47d024d7d3687ac7c4c2
#
_entry.id   ae2002c1e70c47d024d7d3687ac7c4c2
#
_cell.length_a   1.000
_cell.length_b   1.000
_cell.length_c   1.000
_cell.angle_alpha   90.00
_cell.angle_beta   90.00
_cell.angle_gamma   90.00
#
_symmetry.space_group_name_H-M   'P 1'
#
loop_
_entity.id
_entity.type
_entity.pdbx_description
1 polymer ?
#
loop_
_entity_poly.entity_id
_entity_poly.type
_entity_poly.pdbx_seq_one_letter_code
_entity_poly.pdbx_strand_id
1 'polypeptide(L)' 'VEQKDHVRNFQPPVSGDEIMRLFNMPPGRLIGEMKEAIKEAILDGRIRNDRQEAMDLLQQMAREKGLTP' A
#
# COMPACT_ATOMS: atom_id res chain seq x y z
N VAL A 1 11.55 -22.70 1.66
CA VAL A 1 12.76 -21.89 1.50
C VAL A 1 12.57 -20.87 0.40
N GLU A 2 12.15 -21.34 -0.75
CA GLU A 2 11.92 -20.46 -1.87
C GLU A 2 10.82 -19.45 -1.57
N GLN A 3 9.85 -19.88 -0.80
CA GLN A 3 8.75 -19.00 -0.43
C GLN A 3 9.23 -17.84 0.42
N LYS A 4 10.17 -18.10 1.30
CA LYS A 4 10.74 -17.02 2.11
C LYS A 4 11.45 -16.01 1.24
N ASP A 5 12.24 -16.49 0.31
CA ASP A 5 12.95 -15.60 -0.60
C ASP A 5 11.97 -14.79 -1.42
N HIS A 6 10.90 -15.45 -1.85
CA HIS A 6 9.87 -14.77 -2.62
C HIS A 6 9.22 -13.64 -1.82
N VAL A 7 8.94 -13.92 -0.56
CA VAL A 7 8.32 -12.89 0.31
C VAL A 7 9.29 -11.76 0.56
N ARG A 8 10.56 -12.07 0.75
CA ARG A 8 11.56 -11.03 0.99
C ARG A 8 11.72 -10.10 -0.21
N ASN A 9 11.53 -10.65 -1.39
CA ASN A 9 11.66 -9.85 -2.61
C ASN A 9 10.34 -9.23 -3.03
N PHE A 10 9.33 -9.40 -2.21
CA PHE A 10 8.02 -8.85 -2.51
C PHE A 10 8.08 -7.32 -2.59
N GLN A 11 7.53 -6.80 -3.66
CA GLN A 11 7.42 -5.35 -3.82
C GLN A 11 5.96 -4.99 -4.06
N PRO A 12 5.43 -4.06 -3.27
CA PRO A 12 4.04 -3.66 -3.48
C PRO A 12 3.90 -2.91 -4.80
N PRO A 13 2.70 -2.93 -5.38
CA PRO A 13 2.47 -2.26 -6.66
C PRO A 13 2.46 -0.74 -6.53
N VAL A 14 2.40 -0.23 -5.32
CA VAL A 14 2.40 1.21 -5.07
C VAL A 14 3.50 1.51 -4.07
N SER A 15 4.33 2.49 -4.38
CA SER A 15 5.41 2.89 -3.49
C SER A 15 4.97 4.01 -2.55
N GLY A 16 5.78 4.25 -1.52
CA GLY A 16 5.51 5.35 -0.61
C GLY A 16 5.52 6.69 -1.32
N ASP A 17 6.39 6.85 -2.31
CA ASP A 17 6.44 8.09 -3.08
C ASP A 17 5.13 8.34 -3.79
N GLU A 18 4.53 7.30 -4.35
CA GLU A 18 3.25 7.43 -5.02
C GLU A 18 2.15 7.85 -4.05
N ILE A 19 2.17 7.25 -2.85
CA ILE A 19 1.17 7.59 -1.84
C ILE A 19 1.29 9.07 -1.47
N MET A 20 2.51 9.54 -1.29
CA MET A 20 2.73 10.94 -0.95
C MET A 20 2.23 11.87 -2.03
N ARG A 21 2.43 11.51 -3.28
CA ARG A 21 1.95 12.33 -4.40
C ARG A 21 0.43 12.32 -4.51
N LEU A 22 -0.16 11.13 -4.34
CA LEU A 22 -1.60 10.99 -4.49
C LEU A 22 -2.36 11.82 -3.48
N PHE A 23 -1.90 11.83 -2.25
CA PHE A 23 -2.60 12.53 -1.18
C PHE A 23 -1.90 13.82 -0.76
N ASN A 24 -0.85 14.18 -1.48
CA ASN A 24 -0.12 15.42 -1.21
C ASN A 24 0.30 15.49 0.25
N MET A 25 0.90 14.39 0.73
CA MET A 25 1.32 14.28 2.12
C MET A 25 2.82 14.26 2.23
N PRO A 26 3.36 14.76 3.33
CA PRO A 26 4.79 14.66 3.57
C PRO A 26 5.16 13.23 3.97
N PRO A 27 6.42 12.85 3.83
CA PRO A 27 6.87 11.54 4.29
C PRO A 27 6.69 11.44 5.80
N GLY A 28 6.30 10.26 6.26
CA GLY A 28 6.10 10.07 7.67
C GLY A 28 5.51 8.72 7.98
N ARG A 29 5.09 8.60 9.23
CA ARG A 29 4.57 7.35 9.75
C ARG A 29 3.33 6.88 8.99
N LEU A 30 2.45 7.80 8.66
CA LEU A 30 1.20 7.45 7.99
C LEU A 30 1.47 6.80 6.64
N ILE A 31 2.45 7.30 5.92
CA ILE A 31 2.82 6.72 4.63
C ILE A 31 3.26 5.28 4.84
N GLY A 32 4.07 5.03 5.87
CA GLY A 32 4.52 3.68 6.18
C GLY A 32 3.36 2.76 6.54
N GLU A 33 2.40 3.27 7.29
CA GLU A 33 1.24 2.48 7.67
C GLU A 33 0.40 2.09 6.47
N MET A 34 0.18 3.02 5.57
CA MET A 34 -0.61 2.76 4.38
C MET A 34 0.09 1.76 3.47
N LYS A 35 1.39 1.91 3.33
CA LYS A 35 2.19 1.01 2.54
C LYS A 35 2.15 -0.40 3.13
N GLU A 36 2.27 -0.49 4.44
CA GLU A 36 2.22 -1.78 5.14
C GLU A 36 0.86 -2.43 4.97
N ALA A 37 -0.21 -1.65 5.03
CA ALA A 37 -1.56 -2.17 4.87
C ALA A 37 -1.74 -2.77 3.48
N ILE A 38 -1.21 -2.13 2.45
CA ILE A 38 -1.27 -2.66 1.10
C ILE A 38 -0.55 -4.00 1.03
N LYS A 39 0.64 -4.04 1.58
CA LYS A 39 1.43 -5.27 1.59
C LYS A 39 0.68 -6.40 2.26
N GLU A 40 0.11 -6.14 3.42
CA GLU A 40 -0.59 -7.17 4.16
C GLU A 40 -1.86 -7.62 3.45
N ALA A 41 -2.56 -6.70 2.83
CA ALA A 41 -3.75 -7.06 2.08
C ALA A 41 -3.43 -8.01 0.93
N ILE A 42 -2.31 -7.79 0.28
CA ILE A 42 -1.88 -8.68 -0.79
C ILE A 42 -1.48 -10.04 -0.23
N LEU A 43 -0.74 -10.04 0.85
CA LEU A 43 -0.30 -11.29 1.48
C LEU A 43 -1.47 -12.08 2.04
N ASP A 44 -2.49 -11.39 2.52
CA ASP A 44 -3.70 -12.04 3.03
C ASP A 44 -4.61 -12.53 1.91
N GLY A 45 -4.38 -12.10 0.70
CA GLY A 45 -5.23 -12.46 -0.41
C GLY A 45 -6.47 -11.61 -0.55
N ARG A 46 -6.54 -10.48 0.16
CA ARG A 46 -7.70 -9.58 0.03
C ARG A 46 -7.70 -8.88 -1.31
N ILE A 47 -6.52 -8.50 -1.76
CA ILE A 47 -6.37 -7.87 -3.06
C ILE A 47 -5.22 -8.57 -3.77
N ARG A 48 -5.18 -8.42 -5.07
CA ARG A 48 -4.11 -8.97 -5.87
C ARG A 48 -2.93 -8.02 -5.87
N ASN A 49 -1.78 -8.52 -6.29
CA ASN A 49 -0.61 -7.67 -6.48
C ASN A 49 -0.82 -6.89 -7.78
N ASP A 50 -1.76 -5.97 -7.74
CA ASP A 50 -2.20 -5.21 -8.89
C ASP A 50 -2.33 -3.75 -8.48
N ARG A 51 -1.83 -2.87 -9.34
CA ARG A 51 -1.81 -1.45 -9.03
C ARG A 51 -3.21 -0.88 -8.83
N GLN A 52 -4.16 -1.31 -9.68
CA GLN A 52 -5.52 -0.80 -9.58
C GLN A 52 -6.15 -1.15 -8.24
N GLU A 53 -6.00 -2.40 -7.83
CA GLU A 53 -6.59 -2.84 -6.56
C GLU A 53 -5.91 -2.15 -5.38
N ALA A 54 -4.61 -1.95 -5.47
CA ALA A 54 -3.89 -1.26 -4.41
C ALA A 54 -4.34 0.19 -4.31
N MET A 55 -4.57 0.84 -5.45
CA MET A 55 -5.03 2.23 -5.46
C MET A 55 -6.43 2.33 -4.86
N ASP A 56 -7.30 1.40 -5.18
CA ASP A 56 -8.64 1.38 -4.61
C ASP A 56 -8.59 1.26 -3.09
N LEU A 57 -7.71 0.38 -2.62
CA LEU A 57 -7.55 0.20 -1.17
C LEU A 57 -7.00 1.46 -0.52
N LEU A 58 -6.05 2.11 -1.19
CA LEU A 58 -5.50 3.36 -0.67
C LEU A 58 -6.57 4.42 -0.51
N GLN A 59 -7.42 4.56 -1.51
CA GLN A 59 -8.50 5.54 -1.45
C GLN A 59 -9.47 5.22 -0.33
N GLN A 60 -9.76 3.95 -0.14
CA GLN A 60 -10.64 3.54 0.94
C GLN A 60 -10.04 3.88 2.29
N MET A 61 -8.76 3.59 2.47
CA MET A 61 -8.08 3.92 3.71
C MET A 61 -8.04 5.41 3.96
N ALA A 62 -7.83 6.18 2.90
CA ALA A 62 -7.78 7.62 3.01
C ALA A 62 -9.10 8.19 3.50
N ARG A 63 -10.20 7.65 2.99
CA ARG A 63 -11.52 8.08 3.44
C ARG A 63 -11.72 7.81 4.91
N GLU A 64 -11.30 6.62 5.35
CA GLU A 64 -11.47 6.24 6.74
C GLU A 64 -10.64 7.11 7.66
N LYS A 65 -9.50 7.55 7.18
CA LYS A 65 -8.61 8.40 7.97
C LYS A 65 -8.91 9.88 7.80
N GLY A 66 -9.85 10.21 6.96
CA GLY A 66 -10.17 11.61 6.70
C GLY A 66 -9.21 12.31 5.77
N LEU A 67 -8.42 11.54 5.04
CA LEU A 67 -7.48 12.09 4.07
C LEU A 67 -8.16 12.14 2.71
N THR A 68 -8.31 13.31 2.17
CA THR A 68 -8.86 13.46 0.83
C THR A 68 -7.86 14.19 -0.05
N PRO A 69 -7.69 13.70 -1.28
CA PRO A 69 -6.79 14.39 -2.21
C PRO A 69 -7.28 15.76 -2.60
#